data_d2cfa4ff87d3ce2b900841b2e5ac6992
#
_entry.id   d2cfa4ff87d3ce2b900841b2e5ac6992
#
_cell.length_a   1.000
_cell.length_b   1.000
_cell.length_c   1.000
_cell.angle_alpha   90.00
_cell.angle_beta   90.00
_cell.angle_gamma   90.00
#
_symmetry.space_group_name_H-M   'P 1'
#
loop_
_entity.id
_entity.type
_entity.pdbx_description
1 polymer ?
#
loop_
_entity_poly.entity_id
_entity_poly.type
_entity_poly.pdbx_seq_one_letter_code
_entity_poly.pdbx_strand_id
1 'polypeptide(L)'
;VANIPLMINQIDPHSYSESFIGESVDKTQARSRGSEVGAIDVTPGVGSYLRHLAHILDAQSVVEIGTGSGVGALWVLEGMLPSGTLTSIDGEQEHSAIAKIALQDAQIAQSRFRLITNPAIEVMTKLADRAYDLVIFRDNAEDLHDAIVEAHRILRSGGVFVIDNFFGGAKV
;
A
#
# COMPACT_ATOMS: atom_id res chain seq x y z
N VAL A 1 25.40 -27.77 -39.37
CA VAL A 1 24.70 -27.77 -38.07
C VAL A 1 24.39 -26.33 -37.78
N ALA A 2 23.09 -25.94 -37.96
CA ALA A 2 22.63 -24.59 -37.73
C ALA A 2 22.67 -24.29 -36.23
N ASN A 3 23.43 -23.27 -35.83
CA ASN A 3 23.45 -22.73 -34.49
C ASN A 3 22.12 -21.99 -34.28
N ILE A 4 21.14 -22.62 -33.63
CA ILE A 4 19.92 -21.97 -33.16
C ILE A 4 20.36 -21.19 -31.93
N PRO A 5 20.36 -19.83 -31.96
CA PRO A 5 20.55 -19.08 -30.71
C PRO A 5 19.36 -19.37 -29.81
N LEU A 6 19.61 -20.02 -28.70
CA LEU A 6 18.70 -20.04 -27.57
C LEU A 6 18.51 -18.58 -27.10
N MET A 7 17.56 -17.90 -27.71
CA MET A 7 16.98 -16.71 -27.08
C MET A 7 16.15 -17.21 -25.88
N ILE A 8 16.84 -17.61 -24.83
CA ILE A 8 16.25 -17.56 -23.51
C ILE A 8 16.14 -16.05 -23.21
N ASN A 9 14.98 -15.49 -23.53
CA ASN A 9 14.58 -14.24 -22.89
C ASN A 9 14.80 -14.48 -21.40
N GLN A 10 15.80 -13.85 -20.82
CA GLN A 10 15.98 -13.87 -19.37
C GLN A 10 14.77 -13.12 -18.80
N ILE A 11 13.73 -13.87 -18.53
CA ILE A 11 12.58 -13.37 -17.77
C ILE A 11 13.18 -12.95 -16.43
N ASP A 12 13.10 -11.67 -16.12
CA ASP A 12 13.50 -11.18 -14.81
C ASP A 12 12.76 -11.97 -13.74
N PRO A 13 13.45 -12.64 -12.80
CA PRO A 13 12.82 -13.50 -11.79
C PRO A 13 11.77 -12.76 -10.97
N HIS A 14 11.95 -11.46 -10.73
CA HIS A 14 11.00 -10.63 -10.01
C HIS A 14 9.71 -10.46 -10.82
N SER A 15 9.80 -10.00 -12.06
CA SER A 15 8.65 -9.86 -12.97
C SER A 15 7.94 -11.19 -13.19
N TYR A 16 8.68 -12.30 -13.23
CA TYR A 16 8.10 -13.64 -13.35
C TYR A 16 7.27 -14.00 -12.11
N SER A 17 7.82 -13.80 -10.90
CA SER A 17 7.09 -14.10 -9.67
C SER A 17 5.83 -13.25 -9.50
N GLU A 18 5.90 -11.97 -9.82
CA GLU A 18 4.75 -11.06 -9.78
C GLU A 18 3.62 -11.48 -10.73
N SER A 19 3.96 -12.10 -11.87
CA SER A 19 2.97 -12.54 -12.86
C SER A 19 2.01 -13.63 -12.38
N PHE A 20 2.33 -14.33 -11.27
CA PHE A 20 1.45 -15.33 -10.66
C PHE A 20 0.39 -14.74 -9.76
N ILE A 21 0.53 -13.48 -9.36
CA ILE A 21 -0.42 -12.80 -8.49
C ILE A 21 -1.43 -12.04 -9.34
N GLY A 22 -2.65 -12.57 -9.43
CA GLY A 22 -3.74 -11.91 -10.15
C GLY A 22 -4.27 -10.68 -9.41
N GLU A 23 -4.44 -9.57 -10.12
CA GLU A 23 -5.16 -8.40 -9.62
C GLU A 23 -6.59 -8.37 -10.17
N SER A 24 -7.53 -7.87 -9.37
CA SER A 24 -8.89 -7.58 -9.84
C SER A 24 -8.90 -6.45 -10.87
N VAL A 25 -9.99 -6.33 -11.60
CA VAL A 25 -10.19 -5.25 -12.58
C VAL A 25 -10.03 -3.88 -11.90
N ASP A 26 -10.57 -3.72 -10.69
CA ASP A 26 -10.50 -2.46 -9.95
C ASP A 26 -9.05 -2.06 -9.62
N LYS A 27 -8.21 -3.01 -9.18
CA LYS A 27 -6.79 -2.78 -8.90
C LYS A 27 -6.03 -2.41 -10.19
N THR A 28 -6.29 -3.14 -11.28
CA THR A 28 -5.65 -2.86 -12.57
C THR A 28 -6.01 -1.47 -13.08
N GLN A 29 -7.27 -1.07 -12.97
CA GLN A 29 -7.73 0.27 -13.37
C GLN A 29 -7.16 1.36 -12.46
N ALA A 30 -7.10 1.13 -11.13
CA ALA A 30 -6.47 2.05 -10.19
C ALA A 30 -5.00 2.27 -10.56
N ARG A 31 -4.25 1.20 -10.79
CA ARG A 31 -2.85 1.24 -11.23
C ARG A 31 -2.67 2.01 -12.53
N SER A 32 -3.55 1.81 -13.50
CA SER A 32 -3.52 2.56 -14.77
C SER A 32 -3.67 4.07 -14.53
N ARG A 33 -4.64 4.47 -13.73
CA ARG A 33 -4.83 5.88 -13.34
C ARG A 33 -3.63 6.43 -12.57
N GLY A 34 -3.06 5.63 -11.67
CA GLY A 34 -1.86 6.01 -10.93
C GLY A 34 -0.66 6.31 -11.82
N SER A 35 -0.46 5.51 -12.87
CA SER A 35 0.64 5.72 -13.80
C SER A 35 0.54 7.05 -14.57
N GLU A 36 -0.66 7.58 -14.77
CA GLU A 36 -0.89 8.86 -15.45
C GLU A 36 -0.45 10.07 -14.61
N VAL A 37 -0.45 9.91 -13.28
CA VAL A 37 -0.05 10.96 -12.32
C VAL A 37 1.28 10.66 -11.62
N GLY A 38 1.98 9.63 -12.05
CA GLY A 38 3.29 9.27 -11.51
C GLY A 38 3.24 8.60 -10.13
N ALA A 39 2.09 8.10 -9.69
CA ALA A 39 1.98 7.37 -8.44
C ALA A 39 2.74 6.03 -8.52
N ILE A 40 3.47 5.71 -7.45
CA ILE A 40 4.18 4.43 -7.31
C ILE A 40 3.33 3.51 -6.44
N ASP A 41 2.68 2.54 -7.05
CA ASP A 41 1.83 1.59 -6.34
C ASP A 41 2.60 0.34 -5.89
N VAL A 42 2.05 -0.36 -4.88
CA VAL A 42 2.56 -1.69 -4.48
C VAL A 42 2.54 -2.65 -5.66
N THR A 43 3.54 -3.53 -5.73
CA THR A 43 3.49 -4.64 -6.68
C THR A 43 2.39 -5.64 -6.28
N PRO A 44 1.90 -6.49 -7.20
CA PRO A 44 0.91 -7.52 -6.86
C PRO A 44 1.36 -8.42 -5.71
N GLY A 45 2.65 -8.81 -5.68
CA GLY A 45 3.22 -9.62 -4.61
C GLY A 45 3.17 -8.93 -3.25
N VAL A 46 3.61 -7.68 -3.18
CA VAL A 46 3.54 -6.87 -1.95
C VAL A 46 2.09 -6.67 -1.53
N GLY A 47 1.20 -6.31 -2.46
CA GLY A 47 -0.23 -6.15 -2.18
C GLY A 47 -0.86 -7.41 -1.60
N SER A 48 -0.57 -8.58 -2.19
CA SER A 48 -1.03 -9.87 -1.68
C SER A 48 -0.49 -10.16 -0.26
N TYR A 49 0.76 -9.80 0.01
CA TYR A 49 1.35 -9.93 1.34
C TYR A 49 0.68 -9.01 2.37
N LEU A 50 0.42 -7.76 2.02
CA LEU A 50 -0.30 -6.81 2.89
C LEU A 50 -1.72 -7.30 3.21
N ARG A 51 -2.44 -7.84 2.22
CA ARG A 51 -3.73 -8.49 2.43
C ARG A 51 -3.63 -9.65 3.42
N HIS A 52 -2.59 -10.50 3.27
CA HIS A 52 -2.36 -11.62 4.17
C HIS A 52 -2.07 -11.15 5.59
N LEU A 53 -1.21 -10.14 5.77
CA LEU A 53 -0.95 -9.55 7.08
C LEU A 53 -2.21 -8.99 7.74
N ALA A 54 -3.01 -8.22 7.00
CA ALA A 54 -4.27 -7.70 7.52
C ALA A 54 -5.22 -8.82 7.96
N HIS A 55 -5.24 -9.93 7.21
CA HIS A 55 -6.07 -11.09 7.54
C HIS A 55 -5.60 -11.84 8.80
N ILE A 56 -4.30 -12.16 8.91
CA ILE A 56 -3.79 -12.90 10.09
C ILE A 56 -3.80 -12.07 11.38
N LEU A 57 -3.83 -10.75 11.26
CA LEU A 57 -3.96 -9.83 12.40
C LEU A 57 -5.42 -9.60 12.82
N ASP A 58 -6.40 -10.13 12.08
CA ASP A 58 -7.82 -9.78 12.21
C ASP A 58 -8.00 -8.25 12.24
N ALA A 59 -7.29 -7.56 11.33
CA ALA A 59 -7.09 -6.13 11.39
C ALA A 59 -8.43 -5.35 11.31
N GLN A 60 -8.66 -4.48 12.30
CA GLN A 60 -9.79 -3.56 12.37
C GLN A 60 -9.38 -2.11 12.13
N SER A 61 -8.15 -1.75 12.50
CA SER A 61 -7.63 -0.40 12.38
C SER A 61 -6.25 -0.43 11.71
N VAL A 62 -6.18 0.08 10.48
CA VAL A 62 -4.93 0.12 9.71
C VAL A 62 -4.60 1.56 9.30
N VAL A 63 -3.32 1.91 9.35
CA VAL A 63 -2.79 3.15 8.77
C VAL A 63 -1.89 2.82 7.60
N GLU A 64 -2.11 3.48 6.47
CA GLU A 64 -1.26 3.46 5.29
C GLU A 64 -0.71 4.86 5.06
N ILE A 65 0.59 4.98 4.88
CA ILE A 65 1.29 6.20 4.47
C ILE A 65 1.77 5.99 3.04
N GLY A 66 1.41 6.90 2.14
CA GLY A 66 1.61 6.75 0.71
C GLY A 66 0.43 6.05 0.04
N THR A 67 -0.69 6.77 -0.08
CA THR A 67 -1.95 6.27 -0.68
C THR A 67 -1.77 5.87 -2.15
N GLY A 68 -0.98 6.65 -2.91
CA GLY A 68 -0.83 6.48 -4.34
C GLY A 68 -2.16 6.46 -5.06
N SER A 69 -2.36 5.48 -5.96
CA SER A 69 -3.62 5.33 -6.70
C SER A 69 -4.71 4.57 -5.92
N GLY A 70 -4.43 4.10 -4.70
CA GLY A 70 -5.34 3.30 -3.89
C GLY A 70 -5.23 1.78 -4.10
N VAL A 71 -4.29 1.30 -4.90
CA VAL A 71 -4.05 -0.15 -5.09
C VAL A 71 -3.70 -0.82 -3.77
N GLY A 72 -2.80 -0.21 -2.95
CA GLY A 72 -2.46 -0.71 -1.62
C GLY A 72 -3.67 -0.80 -0.72
N ALA A 73 -4.47 0.28 -0.68
CA ALA A 73 -5.71 0.34 0.07
C ALA A 73 -6.70 -0.78 -0.30
N LEU A 74 -6.88 -1.06 -1.60
CA LEU A 74 -7.74 -2.15 -2.09
C LEU A 74 -7.27 -3.51 -1.58
N TRP A 75 -5.97 -3.79 -1.66
CA TRP A 75 -5.40 -5.04 -1.16
C TRP A 75 -5.59 -5.20 0.36
N VAL A 76 -5.30 -4.16 1.12
CA VAL A 76 -5.41 -4.17 2.59
C VAL A 76 -6.85 -4.37 3.03
N LEU A 77 -7.80 -3.63 2.43
CA LEU A 77 -9.23 -3.73 2.76
C LEU A 77 -9.84 -5.10 2.47
N GLU A 78 -9.31 -5.84 1.50
CA GLU A 78 -9.71 -7.24 1.25
C GLU A 78 -9.27 -8.19 2.38
N GLY A 79 -8.18 -7.89 3.08
CA GLY A 79 -7.68 -8.71 4.19
C GLY A 79 -8.25 -8.33 5.54
N MET A 80 -8.69 -7.08 5.71
CA MET A 80 -9.25 -6.57 6.97
C MET A 80 -10.60 -7.18 7.31
N LEU A 81 -10.95 -7.17 8.59
CA LEU A 81 -12.33 -7.51 9.01
C LEU A 81 -13.34 -6.56 8.33
N PRO A 82 -14.57 -7.04 8.04
CA PRO A 82 -15.60 -6.25 7.35
C PRO A 82 -15.98 -4.95 8.07
N SER A 83 -15.84 -4.90 9.40
CA SER A 83 -16.08 -3.71 10.22
C SER A 83 -14.87 -2.79 10.34
N GLY A 84 -13.71 -3.21 9.82
CA GLY A 84 -12.45 -2.48 9.96
C GLY A 84 -12.40 -1.21 9.11
N THR A 85 -11.60 -0.25 9.56
CA THR A 85 -11.39 1.03 8.88
C THR A 85 -9.91 1.23 8.55
N LEU A 86 -9.61 1.52 7.29
CA LEU A 86 -8.31 1.95 6.81
C LEU A 86 -8.22 3.49 6.85
N THR A 87 -7.18 4.02 7.45
CA THR A 87 -6.79 5.44 7.32
C THR A 87 -5.58 5.50 6.38
N SER A 88 -5.76 6.07 5.21
CA SER A 88 -4.71 6.22 4.21
C SER A 88 -4.35 7.69 4.05
N ILE A 89 -3.06 8.01 4.12
CA ILE A 89 -2.49 9.36 4.22
C ILE A 89 -1.53 9.57 3.05
N ASP A 90 -1.69 10.69 2.36
CA ASP A 90 -0.80 11.08 1.27
C ASP A 90 -0.63 12.61 1.26
N GLY A 91 0.55 13.09 0.94
CA GLY A 91 0.80 14.53 0.77
C GLY A 91 0.20 15.10 -0.51
N GLU A 92 -0.03 14.26 -1.52
CA GLU A 92 -0.48 14.67 -2.84
C GLU A 92 -2.01 14.57 -2.99
N GLN A 93 -2.63 15.71 -3.29
CA GLN A 93 -4.09 15.78 -3.46
C GLN A 93 -4.57 14.93 -4.65
N GLU A 94 -3.79 14.85 -5.71
CA GLU A 94 -4.10 14.05 -6.90
C GLU A 94 -4.18 12.55 -6.57
N HIS A 95 -3.23 12.04 -5.78
CA HIS A 95 -3.26 10.66 -5.30
C HIS A 95 -4.53 10.36 -4.51
N SER A 96 -4.85 11.19 -3.53
CA SER A 96 -6.08 11.03 -2.74
C SER A 96 -7.35 11.06 -3.61
N ALA A 97 -7.38 11.90 -4.64
CA ALA A 97 -8.52 11.99 -5.56
C ALA A 97 -8.72 10.71 -6.37
N ILE A 98 -7.65 10.18 -6.99
CA ILE A 98 -7.74 8.95 -7.79
C ILE A 98 -7.97 7.72 -6.93
N ALA A 99 -7.38 7.66 -5.74
CA ALA A 99 -7.62 6.59 -4.77
C ALA A 99 -9.09 6.54 -4.34
N LYS A 100 -9.71 7.70 -4.14
CA LYS A 100 -11.15 7.78 -3.84
C LYS A 100 -11.99 7.17 -4.96
N ILE A 101 -11.66 7.46 -6.22
CA ILE A 101 -12.33 6.86 -7.39
C ILE A 101 -12.15 5.35 -7.38
N ALA A 102 -10.94 4.86 -7.15
CA ALA A 102 -10.64 3.43 -7.10
C ALA A 102 -11.46 2.68 -6.04
N LEU A 103 -11.56 3.25 -4.82
CA LEU A 103 -12.34 2.67 -3.73
C LEU A 103 -13.85 2.70 -4.01
N GLN A 104 -14.35 3.75 -4.68
CA GLN A 104 -15.74 3.86 -5.09
C GLN A 104 -16.09 2.87 -6.21
N ASP A 105 -15.24 2.72 -7.23
CA ASP A 105 -15.43 1.75 -8.31
C ASP A 105 -15.47 0.32 -7.76
N ALA A 106 -14.61 0.00 -6.80
CA ALA A 106 -14.60 -1.27 -6.08
C ALA A 106 -15.75 -1.42 -5.07
N GLN A 107 -16.69 -0.48 -5.01
CA GLN A 107 -17.85 -0.48 -4.12
C GLN A 107 -17.51 -0.61 -2.63
N ILE A 108 -16.35 -0.11 -2.21
CA ILE A 108 -15.96 -0.07 -0.80
C ILE A 108 -16.83 0.96 -0.06
N ALA A 109 -17.49 0.52 1.00
CA ALA A 109 -18.34 1.40 1.82
C ALA A 109 -17.51 2.55 2.40
N GLN A 110 -18.04 3.78 2.35
CA GLN A 110 -17.37 4.99 2.82
C GLN A 110 -16.94 4.90 4.31
N SER A 111 -17.63 4.12 5.11
CA SER A 111 -17.28 3.88 6.52
C SER A 111 -16.00 3.06 6.70
N ARG A 112 -15.54 2.38 5.66
CA ARG A 112 -14.37 1.49 5.71
C ARG A 112 -13.04 2.18 5.43
N PHE A 113 -13.05 3.43 4.98
CA PHE A 113 -11.81 4.14 4.69
C PHE A 113 -11.90 5.63 5.01
N ARG A 114 -10.75 6.20 5.33
CA ARG A 114 -10.52 7.64 5.46
C ARG A 114 -9.29 7.99 4.62
N LEU A 115 -9.45 8.89 3.67
CA LEU A 115 -8.34 9.47 2.90
C LEU A 115 -8.03 10.83 3.51
N ILE A 116 -6.77 11.06 3.85
CA ILE A 116 -6.28 12.30 4.48
C ILE A 116 -5.15 12.85 3.61
N THR A 117 -5.34 14.06 3.10
CA THR A 117 -4.32 14.76 2.31
C THR A 117 -3.61 15.76 3.21
N ASN A 118 -2.49 15.33 3.79
CA ASN A 118 -1.61 16.14 4.65
C ASN A 118 -0.25 15.45 4.78
N PRO A 119 0.80 16.16 5.22
CA PRO A 119 2.07 15.54 5.58
C PRO A 119 1.87 14.40 6.58
N ALA A 120 2.43 13.23 6.27
CA ALA A 120 2.14 11.98 7.00
C ALA A 120 2.45 12.08 8.49
N ILE A 121 3.63 12.60 8.86
CA ILE A 121 4.06 12.70 10.25
C ILE A 121 3.14 13.60 11.07
N GLU A 122 2.68 14.72 10.50
CA GLU A 122 1.73 15.62 11.18
C GLU A 122 0.39 14.92 11.48
N VAL A 123 -0.04 14.02 10.60
CA VAL A 123 -1.26 13.23 10.83
C VAL A 123 -1.00 12.16 11.87
N MET A 124 0.11 11.43 11.76
CA MET A 124 0.46 10.36 12.68
C MET A 124 0.51 10.82 14.12
N THR A 125 1.08 12.00 14.40
CA THR A 125 1.14 12.57 15.76
C THR A 125 -0.23 12.79 16.41
N LYS A 126 -1.31 12.87 15.61
CA LYS A 126 -2.70 13.09 16.06
C LYS A 126 -3.49 11.77 16.21
N LEU A 127 -2.91 10.66 15.77
CA LEU A 127 -3.55 9.35 15.87
C LEU A 127 -3.46 8.81 17.30
N ALA A 128 -4.45 8.00 17.68
CA ALA A 128 -4.55 7.43 19.03
C ALA A 128 -3.43 6.43 19.32
N ASP A 129 -2.91 6.45 20.55
CA ASP A 129 -1.91 5.50 21.03
C ASP A 129 -2.48 4.09 21.08
N ARG A 130 -1.66 3.11 20.68
CA ARG A 130 -1.94 1.67 20.80
C ARG A 130 -3.29 1.24 20.22
N ALA A 131 -3.74 1.90 19.15
CA ALA A 131 -5.07 1.71 18.57
C ALA A 131 -5.04 0.99 17.22
N TYR A 132 -3.87 0.77 16.62
CA TYR A 132 -3.75 0.25 15.25
C TYR A 132 -3.13 -1.14 15.22
N ASP A 133 -3.66 -1.99 14.33
CA ASP A 133 -3.20 -3.36 14.13
C ASP A 133 -2.01 -3.44 13.17
N LEU A 134 -2.03 -2.58 12.15
CA LEU A 134 -1.04 -2.55 11.08
C LEU A 134 -0.77 -1.10 10.67
N VAL A 135 0.49 -0.76 10.54
CA VAL A 135 0.96 0.51 9.96
C VAL A 135 1.85 0.17 8.76
N ILE A 136 1.56 0.77 7.62
CA ILE A 136 2.27 0.57 6.35
C ILE A 136 2.89 1.91 5.95
N PHE A 137 4.20 1.93 5.74
CA PHE A 137 4.93 3.13 5.35
C PHE A 137 5.55 2.94 3.96
N ARG A 138 5.19 3.83 3.04
CA ARG A 138 5.60 3.83 1.63
C ARG A 138 5.93 5.24 1.13
N ASP A 139 6.47 6.07 2.00
CA ASP A 139 6.83 7.47 1.72
C ASP A 139 8.35 7.65 1.72
N ASN A 140 8.79 8.90 1.71
CA ASN A 140 10.19 9.27 1.63
C ASN A 140 11.03 8.69 2.78
N ALA A 141 12.24 8.25 2.46
CA ALA A 141 13.19 7.75 3.45
C ALA A 141 13.59 8.81 4.51
N GLU A 142 13.46 10.09 4.20
CA GLU A 142 13.73 11.22 5.11
C GLU A 142 12.81 11.19 6.33
N ASP A 143 11.54 10.84 6.14
CA ASP A 143 10.52 10.79 7.19
C ASP A 143 10.50 9.45 7.95
N LEU A 144 11.31 8.47 7.53
CA LEU A 144 11.26 7.12 8.07
C LEU A 144 11.55 7.06 9.56
N HIS A 145 12.50 7.84 10.06
CA HIS A 145 12.84 7.85 11.49
C HIS A 145 11.63 8.24 12.34
N ASP A 146 10.99 9.35 11.99
CA ASP A 146 9.83 9.85 12.72
C ASP A 146 8.61 8.93 12.54
N ALA A 147 8.47 8.35 11.35
CA ALA A 147 7.44 7.34 11.08
C ALA A 147 7.61 6.10 11.96
N ILE A 148 8.84 5.62 12.22
CA ILE A 148 9.11 4.49 13.12
C ILE A 148 8.69 4.85 14.56
N VAL A 149 9.04 6.04 15.03
CA VAL A 149 8.70 6.51 16.39
C VAL A 149 7.18 6.56 16.55
N GLU A 150 6.49 7.18 15.60
CA GLU A 150 5.05 7.31 15.63
C GLU A 150 4.34 5.94 15.44
N ALA A 151 4.82 5.09 14.54
CA ALA A 151 4.28 3.74 14.37
C ALA A 151 4.38 2.93 15.67
N HIS A 152 5.52 3.01 16.38
CA HIS A 152 5.67 2.35 17.67
C HIS A 152 4.67 2.86 18.71
N ARG A 153 4.35 4.16 18.71
CA ARG A 153 3.38 4.76 19.63
C ARG A 153 1.95 4.32 19.34
N ILE A 154 1.55 4.36 18.06
CA ILE A 154 0.15 4.11 17.65
C ILE A 154 -0.20 2.62 17.52
N LEU A 155 0.78 1.74 17.29
CA LEU A 155 0.56 0.30 17.22
C LEU A 155 0.19 -0.28 18.58
N ARG A 156 -0.82 -1.14 18.59
CA ARG A 156 -1.12 -1.96 19.75
C ARG A 156 -0.04 -3.02 20.01
N SER A 157 -0.06 -3.64 21.17
CA SER A 157 0.77 -4.83 21.41
C SER A 157 0.44 -5.93 20.40
N GLY A 158 1.47 -6.47 19.74
CA GLY A 158 1.32 -7.45 18.66
C GLY A 158 0.92 -6.85 17.30
N GLY A 159 0.80 -5.53 17.19
CA GLY A 159 0.64 -4.85 15.90
C GLY A 159 1.92 -4.90 15.07
N VAL A 160 1.78 -4.70 13.76
CA VAL A 160 2.89 -4.84 12.79
C VAL A 160 3.16 -3.52 12.10
N PHE A 161 4.43 -3.16 11.95
CA PHE A 161 4.90 -2.08 11.08
C PHE A 161 5.56 -2.67 9.84
N VAL A 162 5.12 -2.22 8.68
CA VAL A 162 5.68 -2.61 7.38
C VAL A 162 6.28 -1.39 6.70
N ILE A 163 7.51 -1.54 6.23
CA ILE A 163 8.17 -0.55 5.38
C ILE A 163 8.27 -1.16 3.98
N ASP A 164 7.60 -0.55 3.02
CA ASP A 164 7.67 -0.93 1.62
C ASP A 164 8.47 0.11 0.82
N ASN A 165 9.10 -0.32 -0.27
CA ASN A 165 9.89 0.53 -1.17
C ASN A 165 11.09 1.25 -0.51
N PHE A 166 11.65 0.70 0.55
CA PHE A 166 12.77 1.27 1.31
C PHE A 166 13.99 1.62 0.42
N PHE A 167 14.23 0.83 -0.63
CA PHE A 167 15.34 1.05 -1.56
C PHE A 167 14.93 1.76 -2.86
N GLY A 168 13.67 2.15 -3.01
CA GLY A 168 13.15 2.73 -4.28
C GLY A 168 13.75 4.09 -4.67
N GLY A 169 14.43 4.77 -3.74
CA GLY A 169 15.16 6.01 -4.00
C GLY A 169 16.68 5.85 -4.19
N ALA A 170 17.22 4.66 -3.94
CA ALA A 170 18.65 4.42 -4.14
C ALA A 170 18.92 4.25 -5.64
N LYS A 171 19.41 5.31 -6.29
CA LYS A 171 20.08 5.16 -7.59
C LYS A 171 21.36 4.36 -7.35
N VAL A 172 21.34 3.08 -7.72
CA VAL A 172 22.55 2.25 -7.85
C VAL A 172 23.36 2.71 -9.06
#